data_51d2a0c0c58498d95e846d959446c9d9
#
_entry.id   51d2a0c0c58498d95e846d959446c9d9
#
_cell.length_a   1.000
_cell.length_b   1.000
_cell.length_c   1.000
_cell.angle_alpha   90.00
_cell.angle_beta   90.00
_cell.angle_gamma   90.00
#
_symmetry.space_group_name_H-M   'P 1'
#
loop_
_entity.id
_entity.type
_entity.pdbx_description
1 polymer ?
#
loop_
_entity_poly.entity_id
_entity_poly.type
_entity_poly.pdbx_seq_one_letter_code
_entity_poly.pdbx_strand_id
1 'polypeptide(L)'
;MSPNSLPAATHEELGDELSAVRMSDMMALVRGGGRLAATRGERLRTLIMLGRPRTCVPGLLAFALGFSYTAGAPLARTALGATLALSIGFSANLHNVATDLYEDSRNLPGRVTLLAKIGARPLIVLCRSLSALMMAGAVALGAYFALFMGLAVVGLHQYSSPPVRSKGRPILGLWVFAQAVVFPFLFGWTTAPGRMLETLLAAMTAPLRGAAPPPAAEAWTSWRYLAMWFFLTLWFMAKGTFKNVPDYDGDLAAGIRTSATLCKSRRSAARLAAALTVASYASLVPLVAFGLERPRVLVALAWLVPVTANGLRLVRAEDGPTSNAVLRADMVISSGFIATLLLLVAPRLESVAMVVLGAAILFGSDLLELDSRRDADARGPFAPDSGVQLRPPPRGM
;
A
#
# COMPACT_ATOMS: atom_id res chain seq x y z
N MET A 1 -63.66 -14.72 16.64
CA MET A 1 -62.47 -13.83 16.59
C MET A 1 -61.27 -14.70 16.24
N SER A 2 -60.82 -14.61 15.01
CA SER A 2 -59.70 -15.44 14.49
C SER A 2 -58.38 -14.81 14.88
N PRO A 3 -57.32 -15.55 15.32
CA PRO A 3 -56.03 -14.97 15.66
C PRO A 3 -55.33 -14.48 14.40
N ASN A 4 -54.87 -13.25 14.44
CA ASN A 4 -54.04 -12.59 13.42
C ASN A 4 -52.84 -13.46 13.05
N SER A 5 -52.86 -14.02 11.84
CA SER A 5 -51.66 -14.56 11.21
C SER A 5 -50.77 -13.39 10.83
N LEU A 6 -49.63 -13.23 11.51
CA LEU A 6 -48.54 -12.38 11.04
C LEU A 6 -48.11 -12.89 9.65
N PRO A 7 -47.86 -12.00 8.69
CA PRO A 7 -47.35 -12.43 7.40
C PRO A 7 -45.99 -13.12 7.61
N ALA A 8 -45.81 -14.29 7.02
CA ALA A 8 -44.51 -14.97 7.03
C ALA A 8 -43.51 -14.10 6.29
N ALA A 9 -42.45 -13.72 7.01
CA ALA A 9 -41.33 -13.01 6.41
C ALA A 9 -40.78 -13.82 5.22
N THR A 10 -40.49 -13.15 4.13
CA THR A 10 -39.92 -13.79 2.95
C THR A 10 -38.55 -14.37 3.25
N HIS A 11 -38.16 -15.44 2.55
CA HIS A 11 -36.81 -16.04 2.71
C HIS A 11 -35.67 -15.01 2.50
N GLU A 12 -35.91 -13.95 1.74
CA GLU A 12 -34.98 -12.86 1.46
C GLU A 12 -34.85 -11.93 2.68
N GLU A 13 -35.94 -11.53 3.33
CA GLU A 13 -35.93 -10.71 4.56
C GLU A 13 -35.29 -11.43 5.74
N LEU A 14 -35.50 -12.74 5.92
CA LEU A 14 -34.81 -13.57 6.91
C LEU A 14 -33.33 -13.73 6.61
N GLY A 15 -32.94 -13.76 5.33
CA GLY A 15 -31.56 -13.79 4.88
C GLY A 15 -30.80 -12.50 5.24
N ASP A 16 -31.42 -11.35 5.05
CA ASP A 16 -30.85 -10.03 5.30
C ASP A 16 -30.74 -9.72 6.80
N GLU A 17 -31.74 -10.04 7.62
CA GLU A 17 -31.68 -9.91 9.08
C GLU A 17 -30.60 -10.81 9.69
N LEU A 18 -30.50 -12.06 9.26
CA LEU A 18 -29.45 -13.00 9.70
C LEU A 18 -28.06 -12.53 9.32
N SER A 19 -27.89 -11.84 8.18
CA SER A 19 -26.60 -11.31 7.74
C SER A 19 -26.18 -10.08 8.54
N ALA A 20 -27.08 -9.19 8.89
CA ALA A 20 -26.82 -7.99 9.70
C ALA A 20 -26.45 -8.35 11.15
N VAL A 21 -27.17 -9.28 11.76
CA VAL A 21 -26.88 -9.83 13.09
C VAL A 21 -25.48 -10.47 13.09
N ARG A 22 -25.13 -11.24 12.05
CA ARG A 22 -23.82 -11.87 11.93
C ARG A 22 -22.65 -10.90 11.84
N MET A 23 -22.77 -9.75 11.16
CA MET A 23 -21.69 -8.76 11.08
C MET A 23 -21.48 -8.02 12.41
N SER A 24 -22.56 -7.64 13.11
CA SER A 24 -22.47 -7.05 14.45
C SER A 24 -21.84 -8.02 15.45
N ASP A 25 -22.23 -9.29 15.41
CA ASP A 25 -21.69 -10.33 16.28
C ASP A 25 -20.22 -10.60 15.96
N MET A 26 -19.86 -10.63 14.68
CA MET A 26 -18.48 -10.78 14.24
C MET A 26 -17.59 -9.62 14.73
N MET A 27 -18.08 -8.39 14.63
CA MET A 27 -17.38 -7.22 15.16
C MET A 27 -17.26 -7.27 16.69
N ALA A 28 -18.32 -7.68 17.39
CA ALA A 28 -18.31 -7.85 18.84
C ALA A 28 -17.32 -8.94 19.25
N LEU A 29 -17.31 -10.08 18.57
CA LEU A 29 -16.35 -11.17 18.76
C LEU A 29 -14.90 -10.67 18.65
N VAL A 30 -14.58 -9.98 17.54
CA VAL A 30 -13.23 -9.45 17.27
C VAL A 30 -12.82 -8.42 18.33
N ARG A 31 -13.71 -7.48 18.70
CA ARG A 31 -13.48 -6.46 19.74
C ARG A 31 -13.30 -7.09 21.13
N GLY A 32 -14.10 -8.09 21.44
CA GLY A 32 -14.01 -8.84 22.70
C GLY A 32 -12.76 -9.73 22.81
N GLY A 33 -11.95 -9.82 21.77
CA GLY A 33 -10.76 -10.65 21.72
C GLY A 33 -11.04 -12.13 21.41
N GLY A 34 -12.28 -12.45 21.05
CA GLY A 34 -12.69 -13.79 20.60
C GLY A 34 -12.17 -14.09 19.18
N ARG A 35 -12.32 -15.36 18.77
CA ARG A 35 -11.91 -15.86 17.45
C ARG A 35 -12.85 -16.94 16.96
N LEU A 36 -12.98 -17.01 15.63
CA LEU A 36 -13.61 -18.16 14.97
C LEU A 36 -12.70 -19.39 15.06
N ALA A 37 -13.30 -20.57 15.12
CA ALA A 37 -12.58 -21.82 14.96
C ALA A 37 -11.90 -21.88 13.59
N ALA A 38 -10.62 -22.16 13.56
CA ALA A 38 -9.85 -22.34 12.34
C ALA A 38 -8.63 -23.21 12.62
N THR A 39 -8.24 -24.03 11.65
CA THR A 39 -7.02 -24.84 11.70
C THR A 39 -5.77 -23.96 11.60
N ARG A 40 -4.61 -24.52 11.93
CA ARG A 40 -3.31 -23.82 11.78
C ARG A 40 -3.06 -23.42 10.32
N GLY A 41 -3.37 -24.31 9.37
CA GLY A 41 -3.20 -24.05 7.93
C GLY A 41 -4.10 -22.91 7.45
N GLU A 42 -5.38 -22.89 7.83
CA GLU A 42 -6.31 -21.80 7.52
C GLU A 42 -5.86 -20.47 8.11
N ARG A 43 -5.36 -20.45 9.34
CA ARG A 43 -4.83 -19.23 9.96
C ARG A 43 -3.61 -18.70 9.21
N LEU A 44 -2.68 -19.58 8.81
CA LEU A 44 -1.51 -19.19 8.02
C LEU A 44 -1.93 -18.61 6.67
N ARG A 45 -2.81 -19.31 5.94
CA ARG A 45 -3.36 -18.80 4.67
C ARG A 45 -4.05 -17.44 4.88
N THR A 46 -4.88 -17.31 5.93
CA THR A 46 -5.56 -16.05 6.28
C THR A 46 -4.57 -14.93 6.55
N LEU A 47 -3.48 -15.18 7.29
CA LEU A 47 -2.43 -14.18 7.53
C LEU A 47 -1.78 -13.71 6.23
N ILE A 48 -1.47 -14.65 5.32
CA ILE A 48 -0.90 -14.31 4.01
C ILE A 48 -1.89 -13.47 3.19
N MET A 49 -3.17 -13.86 3.15
CA MET A 49 -4.24 -13.11 2.47
C MET A 49 -4.39 -11.69 3.03
N LEU A 50 -4.38 -11.52 4.35
CA LEU A 50 -4.47 -10.21 5.01
C LEU A 50 -3.23 -9.35 4.77
N GLY A 51 -2.04 -9.97 4.72
CA GLY A 51 -0.77 -9.32 4.40
C GLY A 51 -0.64 -8.90 2.93
N ARG A 52 -1.48 -9.45 2.02
CA ARG A 52 -1.61 -9.06 0.62
C ARG A 52 -0.27 -9.00 -0.13
N PRO A 53 0.44 -10.11 -0.36
CA PRO A 53 1.80 -10.12 -0.93
C PRO A 53 1.92 -9.36 -2.25
N ARG A 54 0.89 -9.41 -3.12
CA ARG A 54 0.87 -8.67 -4.39
C ARG A 54 1.04 -7.15 -4.22
N THR A 55 0.54 -6.57 -3.13
CA THR A 55 0.66 -5.13 -2.86
C THR A 55 2.04 -4.73 -2.35
N CYS A 56 2.88 -5.69 -1.98
CA CYS A 56 4.27 -5.47 -1.58
C CYS A 56 5.23 -5.43 -2.79
N VAL A 57 4.79 -5.88 -3.98
CA VAL A 57 5.63 -5.95 -5.18
C VAL A 57 6.16 -4.59 -5.63
N PRO A 58 5.37 -3.49 -5.68
CA PRO A 58 5.92 -2.17 -5.99
C PRO A 58 7.05 -1.76 -5.03
N GLY A 59 6.94 -2.07 -3.74
CA GLY A 59 8.00 -1.83 -2.76
C GLY A 59 9.27 -2.64 -3.05
N LEU A 60 9.15 -3.94 -3.37
CA LEU A 60 10.28 -4.77 -3.75
C LEU A 60 11.00 -4.23 -4.99
N LEU A 61 10.26 -3.85 -6.01
CA LEU A 61 10.82 -3.30 -7.26
C LEU A 61 11.44 -1.92 -7.02
N ALA A 62 10.86 -1.10 -6.14
CA ALA A 62 11.43 0.17 -5.73
C ALA A 62 12.73 -0.03 -4.93
N PHE A 63 12.80 -1.05 -4.07
CA PHE A 63 14.06 -1.46 -3.41
C PHE A 63 15.14 -1.77 -4.46
N ALA A 64 14.83 -2.60 -5.44
CA ALA A 64 15.77 -2.95 -6.51
C ALA A 64 16.20 -1.72 -7.33
N LEU A 65 15.25 -0.80 -7.60
CA LEU A 65 15.53 0.46 -8.28
C LEU A 65 16.46 1.36 -7.45
N GLY A 66 16.22 1.53 -6.14
CA GLY A 66 17.11 2.27 -5.24
C GLY A 66 18.51 1.64 -5.15
N PHE A 67 18.56 0.30 -5.06
CA PHE A 67 19.82 -0.45 -5.06
C PHE A 67 20.61 -0.28 -6.37
N SER A 68 19.93 -0.09 -7.49
CA SER A 68 20.56 0.08 -8.80
C SER A 68 21.42 1.34 -8.94
N TYR A 69 21.23 2.33 -8.07
CA TYR A 69 22.06 3.54 -8.00
C TYR A 69 23.32 3.35 -7.13
N THR A 70 23.58 2.16 -6.64
CA THR A 70 24.74 1.84 -5.80
C THR A 70 25.79 1.04 -6.56
N ALA A 71 26.96 0.91 -5.96
CA ALA A 71 28.04 0.04 -6.47
C ALA A 71 27.76 -1.46 -6.25
N GLY A 72 26.64 -1.79 -5.57
CA GLY A 72 26.28 -3.16 -5.22
C GLY A 72 26.58 -3.51 -3.76
N ALA A 73 26.14 -4.69 -3.35
CA ALA A 73 26.40 -5.26 -2.02
C ALA A 73 26.47 -6.79 -2.10
N PRO A 74 27.06 -7.48 -1.10
CA PRO A 74 27.02 -8.93 -1.01
C PRO A 74 25.58 -9.47 -1.06
N LEU A 75 25.39 -10.64 -1.68
CA LEU A 75 24.09 -11.26 -1.88
C LEU A 75 23.29 -11.36 -0.58
N ALA A 76 23.92 -11.75 0.53
CA ALA A 76 23.23 -11.88 1.82
C ALA A 76 22.64 -10.54 2.31
N ARG A 77 23.37 -9.42 2.12
CA ARG A 77 22.86 -8.08 2.47
C ARG A 77 21.71 -7.66 1.56
N THR A 78 21.85 -7.91 0.27
CA THR A 78 20.80 -7.60 -0.72
C THR A 78 19.54 -8.42 -0.44
N ALA A 79 19.66 -9.71 -0.16
CA ALA A 79 18.55 -10.59 0.20
C ALA A 79 17.85 -10.14 1.50
N LEU A 80 18.63 -9.78 2.53
CA LEU A 80 18.08 -9.25 3.78
C LEU A 80 17.34 -7.93 3.53
N GLY A 81 17.95 -6.99 2.80
CA GLY A 81 17.31 -5.71 2.45
C GLY A 81 16.01 -5.87 1.67
N ALA A 82 15.98 -6.75 0.67
CA ALA A 82 14.80 -7.07 -0.11
C ALA A 82 13.69 -7.72 0.75
N THR A 83 14.07 -8.63 1.66
CA THR A 83 13.14 -9.24 2.62
C THR A 83 12.53 -8.18 3.54
N LEU A 84 13.32 -7.25 4.04
CA LEU A 84 12.82 -6.16 4.88
C LEU A 84 11.91 -5.21 4.10
N ALA A 85 12.21 -4.93 2.82
CA ALA A 85 11.37 -4.13 1.95
C ALA A 85 10.00 -4.79 1.66
N LEU A 86 9.94 -6.11 1.53
CA LEU A 86 8.67 -6.85 1.45
C LEU A 86 7.92 -6.83 2.78
N SER A 87 8.64 -7.04 3.89
CA SER A 87 8.08 -7.18 5.22
C SER A 87 7.39 -5.91 5.71
N ILE A 88 7.89 -4.71 5.36
CA ILE A 88 7.26 -3.46 5.77
C ILE A 88 5.87 -3.29 5.12
N GLY A 89 5.73 -3.60 3.83
CA GLY A 89 4.44 -3.58 3.13
C GLY A 89 3.47 -4.63 3.68
N PHE A 90 3.96 -5.84 3.92
CA PHE A 90 3.19 -6.93 4.50
C PHE A 90 2.67 -6.56 5.90
N SER A 91 3.54 -6.06 6.78
CA SER A 91 3.19 -5.62 8.14
C SER A 91 2.21 -4.44 8.12
N ALA A 92 2.35 -3.49 7.17
CA ALA A 92 1.42 -2.39 6.99
C ALA A 92 -0.01 -2.87 6.69
N ASN A 93 -0.15 -3.84 5.79
CA ASN A 93 -1.45 -4.42 5.47
C ASN A 93 -2.08 -5.12 6.69
N LEU A 94 -1.31 -5.91 7.43
CA LEU A 94 -1.79 -6.59 8.64
C LEU A 94 -2.23 -5.58 9.71
N HIS A 95 -1.43 -4.53 9.93
CA HIS A 95 -1.75 -3.50 10.92
C HIS A 95 -3.03 -2.74 10.54
N ASN A 96 -3.19 -2.37 9.28
CA ASN A 96 -4.40 -1.70 8.81
C ASN A 96 -5.66 -2.55 9.05
N VAL A 97 -5.62 -3.84 8.76
CA VAL A 97 -6.75 -4.74 9.03
C VAL A 97 -7.10 -4.80 10.51
N ALA A 98 -6.08 -4.80 11.38
CA ALA A 98 -6.31 -4.84 12.83
C ALA A 98 -6.93 -3.56 13.39
N THR A 99 -6.71 -2.43 12.72
CA THR A 99 -7.13 -1.08 13.19
C THR A 99 -8.34 -0.52 12.47
N ASP A 100 -8.61 -0.96 11.24
CA ASP A 100 -9.64 -0.40 10.36
C ASP A 100 -10.97 -1.20 10.39
N LEU A 101 -11.23 -1.91 11.50
CA LEU A 101 -12.37 -2.82 11.65
C LEU A 101 -13.72 -2.18 11.26
N TYR A 102 -13.95 -0.91 11.64
CA TYR A 102 -15.20 -0.21 11.35
C TYR A 102 -15.34 0.11 9.85
N GLU A 103 -14.29 0.65 9.25
CA GLU A 103 -14.26 0.98 7.83
C GLU A 103 -14.34 -0.29 6.97
N ASP A 104 -13.59 -1.32 7.34
CA ASP A 104 -13.60 -2.61 6.64
C ASP A 104 -14.95 -3.33 6.75
N SER A 105 -15.70 -3.15 7.84
CA SER A 105 -17.06 -3.72 7.93
C SER A 105 -18.03 -3.19 6.88
N ARG A 106 -17.75 -2.03 6.30
CA ARG A 106 -18.54 -1.38 5.25
C ARG A 106 -17.94 -1.55 3.86
N ASN A 107 -16.63 -1.29 3.74
CA ASN A 107 -15.94 -1.32 2.46
C ASN A 107 -15.53 -2.73 2.02
N LEU A 108 -15.21 -3.61 2.97
CA LEU A 108 -14.61 -4.92 2.75
C LEU A 108 -15.08 -5.94 3.81
N PRO A 109 -16.39 -6.25 3.91
CA PRO A 109 -16.96 -7.07 4.98
C PRO A 109 -16.30 -8.45 5.11
N GLY A 110 -15.93 -9.10 4.02
CA GLY A 110 -15.20 -10.38 4.04
C GLY A 110 -13.87 -10.33 4.79
N ARG A 111 -13.24 -9.14 4.87
CA ARG A 111 -12.00 -8.95 5.61
C ARG A 111 -12.20 -9.04 7.13
N VAL A 112 -13.37 -8.61 7.64
CA VAL A 112 -13.74 -8.76 9.06
C VAL A 112 -13.84 -10.24 9.44
N THR A 113 -14.41 -11.07 8.55
CA THR A 113 -14.48 -12.52 8.74
C THR A 113 -13.09 -13.17 8.76
N LEU A 114 -12.20 -12.74 7.86
CA LEU A 114 -10.80 -13.20 7.88
C LEU A 114 -10.10 -12.78 9.18
N LEU A 115 -10.28 -11.53 9.62
CA LEU A 115 -9.73 -11.05 10.89
C LEU A 115 -10.27 -11.85 12.08
N ALA A 116 -11.54 -12.24 12.08
CA ALA A 116 -12.13 -13.05 13.16
C ALA A 116 -11.49 -14.44 13.31
N LYS A 117 -10.91 -15.03 12.24
CA LYS A 117 -10.13 -16.29 12.33
C LYS A 117 -8.80 -16.13 13.09
N ILE A 118 -8.23 -14.93 13.08
CA ILE A 118 -6.95 -14.61 13.72
C ILE A 118 -7.17 -13.95 15.08
N GLY A 119 -8.10 -12.99 15.16
CA GLY A 119 -8.33 -12.07 16.27
C GLY A 119 -7.47 -10.80 16.18
N ALA A 120 -8.04 -9.66 16.55
CA ALA A 120 -7.34 -8.38 16.46
C ALA A 120 -6.12 -8.28 17.37
N ARG A 121 -6.25 -8.70 18.65
CA ARG A 121 -5.14 -8.64 19.61
C ARG A 121 -3.92 -9.46 19.20
N PRO A 122 -4.05 -10.76 18.82
CA PRO A 122 -2.92 -11.52 18.30
C PRO A 122 -2.29 -10.91 17.04
N LEU A 123 -3.11 -10.33 16.15
CA LEU A 123 -2.61 -9.69 14.96
C LEU A 123 -1.77 -8.45 15.30
N ILE A 124 -2.21 -7.62 16.26
CA ILE A 124 -1.43 -6.46 16.74
C ILE A 124 -0.12 -6.92 17.38
N VAL A 125 -0.14 -7.99 18.21
CA VAL A 125 1.09 -8.55 18.79
C VAL A 125 2.04 -9.00 17.69
N LEU A 126 1.53 -9.73 16.68
CA LEU A 126 2.33 -10.15 15.54
C LEU A 126 2.94 -8.94 14.78
N CYS A 127 2.18 -7.89 14.54
CA CYS A 127 2.68 -6.67 13.89
C CYS A 127 3.82 -6.00 14.69
N ARG A 128 3.69 -5.94 16.02
CA ARG A 128 4.75 -5.42 16.90
C ARG A 128 6.01 -6.30 16.87
N SER A 129 5.83 -7.62 16.92
CA SER A 129 6.95 -8.58 16.82
C SER A 129 7.66 -8.48 15.47
N LEU A 130 6.90 -8.36 14.36
CA LEU A 130 7.46 -8.14 13.04
C LEU A 130 8.21 -6.79 12.97
N SER A 131 7.68 -5.74 13.58
CA SER A 131 8.37 -4.44 13.65
C SER A 131 9.69 -4.54 14.41
N ALA A 132 9.72 -5.25 15.55
CA ALA A 132 10.95 -5.48 16.30
C ALA A 132 11.98 -6.30 15.49
N LEU A 133 11.52 -7.35 14.81
CA LEU A 133 12.37 -8.18 13.96
C LEU A 133 12.94 -7.39 12.76
N MET A 134 12.10 -6.57 12.12
CA MET A 134 12.55 -5.69 11.05
C MET A 134 13.59 -4.69 11.54
N MET A 135 13.42 -4.11 12.73
CA MET A 135 14.43 -3.23 13.33
C MET A 135 15.74 -3.94 13.63
N ALA A 136 15.70 -5.16 14.18
CA ALA A 136 16.90 -5.96 14.41
C ALA A 136 17.65 -6.26 13.09
N GLY A 137 16.94 -6.68 12.05
CA GLY A 137 17.53 -6.89 10.72
C GLY A 137 18.08 -5.59 10.10
N ALA A 138 17.40 -4.47 10.33
CA ALA A 138 17.84 -3.16 9.83
C ALA A 138 19.15 -2.69 10.50
N VAL A 139 19.31 -2.92 11.81
CA VAL A 139 20.56 -2.62 12.54
C VAL A 139 21.73 -3.42 11.97
N ALA A 140 21.52 -4.69 11.58
CA ALA A 140 22.55 -5.50 10.94
C ALA A 140 22.98 -4.96 9.56
N LEU A 141 22.12 -4.19 8.88
CA LEU A 141 22.46 -3.51 7.62
C LEU A 141 23.12 -2.15 7.82
N GLY A 142 23.02 -1.54 8.98
CA GLY A 142 23.70 -0.30 9.34
C GLY A 142 22.79 0.83 9.80
N ALA A 143 23.40 1.90 10.34
CA ALA A 143 22.68 2.98 11.02
C ALA A 143 21.66 3.71 10.14
N TYR A 144 21.98 4.00 8.89
CA TYR A 144 21.06 4.69 7.97
C TYR A 144 19.89 3.81 7.56
N PHE A 145 20.13 2.52 7.31
CA PHE A 145 19.06 1.58 7.06
C PHE A 145 18.14 1.48 8.27
N ALA A 146 18.70 1.37 9.48
CA ALA A 146 17.93 1.33 10.73
C ALA A 146 17.12 2.62 10.95
N LEU A 147 17.68 3.79 10.65
CA LEU A 147 16.98 5.08 10.73
C LEU A 147 15.74 5.08 9.82
N PHE A 148 15.92 4.76 8.54
CA PHE A 148 14.81 4.74 7.59
C PHE A 148 13.77 3.64 7.92
N MET A 149 14.21 2.49 8.41
CA MET A 149 13.32 1.45 8.90
C MET A 149 12.51 1.93 10.11
N GLY A 150 13.13 2.64 11.06
CA GLY A 150 12.44 3.23 12.21
C GLY A 150 11.37 4.22 11.77
N LEU A 151 11.68 5.12 10.84
CA LEU A 151 10.72 6.06 10.26
C LEU A 151 9.59 5.33 9.52
N ALA A 152 9.90 4.27 8.77
CA ALA A 152 8.91 3.46 8.07
C ALA A 152 7.96 2.76 9.06
N VAL A 153 8.49 2.17 10.13
CA VAL A 153 7.69 1.52 11.19
C VAL A 153 6.79 2.53 11.90
N VAL A 154 7.30 3.72 12.22
CA VAL A 154 6.48 4.80 12.80
C VAL A 154 5.37 5.20 11.82
N GLY A 155 5.70 5.44 10.56
CA GLY A 155 4.73 5.78 9.51
C GLY A 155 3.64 4.72 9.35
N LEU A 156 4.01 3.46 9.31
CA LEU A 156 3.11 2.31 9.24
C LEU A 156 2.10 2.31 10.42
N HIS A 157 2.59 2.47 11.65
CA HIS A 157 1.72 2.48 12.82
C HIS A 157 0.84 3.73 12.87
N GLN A 158 1.38 4.91 12.55
CA GLN A 158 0.67 6.18 12.59
C GLN A 158 -0.27 6.41 11.38
N TYR A 159 -0.27 5.53 10.39
CA TYR A 159 -1.20 5.62 9.27
C TYR A 159 -2.65 5.43 9.72
N SER A 160 -2.95 4.36 10.45
CA SER A 160 -4.30 4.02 10.89
C SER A 160 -4.53 4.21 12.40
N SER A 161 -3.47 4.34 13.22
CA SER A 161 -3.58 4.43 14.68
C SER A 161 -3.43 5.85 15.23
N PRO A 162 -4.07 6.17 16.38
CA PRO A 162 -3.77 7.38 17.14
C PRO A 162 -2.28 7.44 17.56
N PRO A 163 -1.76 8.64 17.86
CA PRO A 163 -2.43 9.94 17.88
C PRO A 163 -2.55 10.62 16.51
N VAL A 164 -1.74 10.25 15.50
CA VAL A 164 -1.70 10.98 14.23
C VAL A 164 -2.83 10.53 13.29
N ARG A 165 -3.05 9.21 13.14
CA ARG A 165 -4.03 8.61 12.22
C ARG A 165 -4.04 9.31 10.86
N SER A 166 -2.88 9.31 10.19
CA SER A 166 -2.63 10.14 9.01
C SER A 166 -3.56 9.85 7.83
N LYS A 167 -4.17 8.66 7.72
CA LYS A 167 -5.16 8.33 6.70
C LYS A 167 -6.37 9.28 6.69
N GLY A 168 -6.74 9.85 7.85
CA GLY A 168 -7.80 10.84 7.99
C GLY A 168 -7.37 12.27 7.66
N ARG A 169 -6.17 12.49 7.18
CA ARG A 169 -5.61 13.80 6.77
C ARG A 169 -5.23 13.73 5.29
N PRO A 170 -5.97 14.38 4.38
CA PRO A 170 -5.90 14.10 2.94
C PRO A 170 -4.50 14.11 2.35
N ILE A 171 -3.69 15.16 2.60
CA ILE A 171 -2.33 15.28 2.06
C ILE A 171 -1.34 14.40 2.83
N LEU A 172 -1.37 14.45 4.17
CA LEU A 172 -0.48 13.66 5.02
C LEU A 172 -0.71 12.15 4.81
N GLY A 173 -1.97 11.73 4.67
CA GLY A 173 -2.32 10.33 4.37
C GLY A 173 -1.74 9.86 3.04
N LEU A 174 -1.79 10.68 1.98
CA LEU A 174 -1.18 10.37 0.70
C LEU A 174 0.34 10.30 0.80
N TRP A 175 0.96 11.23 1.52
CA TRP A 175 2.40 11.25 1.73
C TRP A 175 2.87 10.01 2.51
N VAL A 176 2.20 9.65 3.62
CA VAL A 176 2.52 8.44 4.39
C VAL A 176 2.24 7.18 3.56
N PHE A 177 1.18 7.14 2.77
CA PHE A 177 0.91 6.04 1.84
C PHE A 177 2.05 5.87 0.81
N ALA A 178 2.59 6.97 0.28
CA ALA A 178 3.69 6.94 -0.67
C ALA A 178 4.95 6.28 -0.08
N GLN A 179 5.13 6.34 1.24
CA GLN A 179 6.27 5.72 1.91
C GLN A 179 6.32 4.19 1.77
N ALA A 180 5.21 3.54 1.40
CA ALA A 180 5.19 2.11 1.08
C ALA A 180 6.08 1.73 -0.12
N VAL A 181 6.43 2.69 -0.98
CA VAL A 181 7.38 2.53 -2.10
C VAL A 181 8.66 3.30 -1.85
N VAL A 182 8.56 4.48 -1.26
CA VAL A 182 9.68 5.40 -1.06
C VAL A 182 10.67 4.87 -0.03
N PHE A 183 10.24 4.33 1.12
CA PHE A 183 11.16 3.70 2.07
C PHE A 183 11.85 2.47 1.49
N PRO A 184 11.18 1.51 0.83
CA PRO A 184 11.88 0.45 0.11
C PRO A 184 12.94 0.96 -0.88
N PHE A 185 12.69 2.04 -1.62
CA PHE A 185 13.69 2.67 -2.47
C PHE A 185 14.91 3.15 -1.67
N LEU A 186 14.70 3.82 -0.52
CA LEU A 186 15.77 4.23 0.40
C LEU A 186 16.49 3.02 1.00
N PHE A 187 15.79 1.92 1.31
CA PHE A 187 16.40 0.68 1.78
C PHE A 187 17.35 0.09 0.74
N GLY A 188 16.95 0.07 -0.54
CA GLY A 188 17.81 -0.36 -1.63
C GLY A 188 19.12 0.42 -1.65
N TRP A 189 19.04 1.73 -1.56
CA TRP A 189 20.19 2.60 -1.57
C TRP A 189 21.12 2.39 -0.34
N THR A 190 20.54 2.28 0.86
CA THR A 190 21.31 2.14 2.10
C THR A 190 21.79 0.71 2.37
N THR A 191 21.34 -0.28 1.57
CA THR A 191 21.83 -1.67 1.66
C THR A 191 23.29 -1.79 1.24
N ALA A 192 23.75 -1.02 0.26
CA ALA A 192 25.13 -1.04 -0.16
C ALA A 192 26.03 -0.37 0.92
N PRO A 193 27.15 -1.01 1.29
CA PRO A 193 28.15 -0.36 2.13
C PRO A 193 28.84 0.72 1.29
N GLY A 194 28.48 1.97 1.47
CA GLY A 194 29.07 3.03 0.68
C GLY A 194 28.85 4.42 1.26
N ARG A 195 29.71 5.34 0.82
CA ARG A 195 29.73 6.74 1.26
C ARG A 195 28.70 7.63 0.55
N MET A 196 27.69 7.03 -0.10
CA MET A 196 26.77 7.78 -0.97
C MET A 196 25.95 8.83 -0.22
N LEU A 197 25.48 8.50 1.00
CA LEU A 197 24.82 9.48 1.85
C LEU A 197 25.81 10.53 2.38
N GLU A 198 27.04 10.11 2.73
CA GLU A 198 28.11 11.02 3.11
C GLU A 198 28.47 11.97 1.96
N THR A 199 28.55 11.46 0.73
CA THR A 199 28.78 12.24 -0.49
C THR A 199 27.63 13.21 -0.74
N LEU A 200 26.37 12.78 -0.58
CA LEU A 200 25.19 13.64 -0.70
C LEU A 200 25.22 14.74 0.37
N LEU A 201 25.43 14.38 1.63
CA LEU A 201 25.50 15.35 2.73
C LEU A 201 26.68 16.31 2.54
N ALA A 202 27.82 15.81 2.07
CA ALA A 202 28.98 16.64 1.73
C ALA A 202 28.65 17.61 0.58
N ALA A 203 27.98 17.15 -0.48
CA ALA A 203 27.56 18.00 -1.59
C ALA A 203 26.58 19.10 -1.14
N MET A 204 25.60 18.75 -0.27
CA MET A 204 24.63 19.72 0.26
C MET A 204 25.25 20.71 1.26
N THR A 205 26.27 20.30 2.03
CA THR A 205 26.89 21.14 3.06
C THR A 205 28.16 21.84 2.58
N ALA A 206 28.75 21.44 1.46
CA ALA A 206 29.96 22.05 0.91
C ALA A 206 29.85 23.58 0.73
N PRO A 207 28.75 24.14 0.15
CA PRO A 207 28.58 25.58 0.04
C PRO A 207 28.54 26.29 1.39
N LEU A 208 27.96 25.66 2.42
CA LEU A 208 27.86 26.21 3.77
C LEU A 208 29.23 26.23 4.51
N ARG A 209 30.17 25.37 4.09
CA ARG A 209 31.49 25.21 4.69
C ARG A 209 32.60 25.90 3.88
N GLY A 210 32.25 26.57 2.76
CA GLY A 210 33.25 27.13 1.83
C GLY A 210 34.15 26.07 1.19
N ALA A 211 33.72 24.79 1.19
CA ALA A 211 34.45 23.66 0.64
C ALA A 211 34.11 23.43 -0.82
N ALA A 212 35.02 22.85 -1.60
CA ALA A 212 34.72 22.40 -2.95
C ALA A 212 33.71 21.25 -2.90
N PRO A 213 32.68 21.24 -3.80
CA PRO A 213 31.77 20.13 -3.90
C PRO A 213 32.51 18.85 -4.32
N PRO A 214 31.98 17.66 -3.97
CA PRO A 214 32.58 16.41 -4.40
C PRO A 214 32.65 16.31 -5.93
N PRO A 215 33.50 15.42 -6.48
CA PRO A 215 33.64 15.27 -7.94
C PRO A 215 32.28 15.21 -8.66
N ALA A 216 32.17 15.88 -9.78
CA ALA A 216 30.90 16.08 -10.50
C ALA A 216 30.14 14.77 -10.81
N ALA A 217 30.87 13.66 -11.05
CA ALA A 217 30.25 12.36 -11.33
C ALA A 217 29.50 11.79 -10.11
N GLU A 218 30.04 11.94 -8.90
CA GLU A 218 29.40 11.47 -7.65
C GLU A 218 28.24 12.38 -7.25
N ALA A 219 28.41 13.71 -7.39
CA ALA A 219 27.34 14.68 -7.16
C ALA A 219 26.16 14.44 -8.11
N TRP A 220 26.44 14.18 -9.40
CA TRP A 220 25.41 13.89 -10.41
C TRP A 220 24.62 12.62 -10.09
N THR A 221 25.28 11.55 -9.66
CA THR A 221 24.61 10.32 -9.24
C THR A 221 23.67 10.57 -8.06
N SER A 222 24.08 11.40 -7.10
CA SER A 222 23.28 11.78 -5.95
C SER A 222 22.04 12.60 -6.33
N TRP A 223 22.15 13.55 -7.27
CA TRP A 223 21.02 14.33 -7.77
C TRP A 223 20.01 13.46 -8.54
N ARG A 224 20.48 12.53 -9.36
CA ARG A 224 19.65 11.58 -10.07
C ARG A 224 18.85 10.71 -9.11
N TYR A 225 19.49 10.23 -8.06
CA TYR A 225 18.83 9.47 -7.01
C TYR A 225 17.74 10.28 -6.32
N LEU A 226 18.03 11.53 -5.91
CA LEU A 226 17.05 12.40 -5.28
C LEU A 226 15.88 12.74 -6.21
N ALA A 227 16.14 12.97 -7.49
CA ALA A 227 15.11 13.24 -8.48
C ALA A 227 14.17 12.02 -8.63
N MET A 228 14.73 10.80 -8.66
CA MET A 228 13.94 9.57 -8.72
C MET A 228 13.16 9.35 -7.41
N TRP A 229 13.75 9.62 -6.26
CA TRP A 229 13.07 9.59 -4.96
C TRP A 229 11.86 10.52 -4.93
N PHE A 230 12.04 11.76 -5.38
CA PHE A 230 10.97 12.77 -5.45
C PHE A 230 9.89 12.36 -6.44
N PHE A 231 10.28 11.87 -7.63
CA PHE A 231 9.37 11.34 -8.62
C PHE A 231 8.52 10.20 -8.06
N LEU A 232 9.13 9.19 -7.42
CA LEU A 232 8.41 8.07 -6.82
C LEU A 232 7.45 8.53 -5.71
N THR A 233 7.83 9.56 -4.94
CA THR A 233 6.96 10.15 -3.91
C THR A 233 5.68 10.73 -4.55
N LEU A 234 5.81 11.60 -5.53
CA LEU A 234 4.68 12.21 -6.22
C LEU A 234 3.84 11.18 -6.96
N TRP A 235 4.51 10.24 -7.64
CA TRP A 235 3.86 9.17 -8.37
C TRP A 235 3.01 8.30 -7.45
N PHE A 236 3.53 7.89 -6.30
CA PHE A 236 2.79 7.02 -5.39
C PHE A 236 1.76 7.77 -4.54
N MET A 237 1.94 9.07 -4.29
CA MET A 237 0.87 9.93 -3.76
C MET A 237 -0.34 9.97 -4.71
N ALA A 238 -0.10 10.09 -6.02
CA ALA A 238 -1.17 10.01 -7.02
C ALA A 238 -1.88 8.64 -7.00
N LYS A 239 -1.13 7.55 -6.83
CA LYS A 239 -1.70 6.20 -6.60
C LYS A 239 -2.55 6.12 -5.33
N GLY A 240 -2.19 6.85 -4.28
CA GLY A 240 -2.98 6.96 -3.07
C GLY A 240 -4.35 7.58 -3.32
N THR A 241 -4.45 8.60 -4.21
CA THR A 241 -5.75 9.16 -4.60
C THR A 241 -6.61 8.12 -5.33
N PHE A 242 -6.01 7.33 -6.20
CA PHE A 242 -6.66 6.26 -6.95
C PHE A 242 -7.21 5.16 -6.01
N LYS A 243 -6.40 4.76 -5.02
CA LYS A 243 -6.77 3.77 -3.99
C LYS A 243 -7.97 4.22 -3.14
N ASN A 244 -8.11 5.52 -2.87
CA ASN A 244 -9.16 6.03 -1.99
C ASN A 244 -10.55 6.05 -2.67
N VAL A 245 -10.64 5.91 -4.00
CA VAL A 245 -11.94 5.95 -4.72
C VAL A 245 -12.85 4.77 -4.37
N PRO A 246 -12.38 3.51 -4.34
CA PRO A 246 -13.21 2.38 -3.92
C PRO A 246 -13.75 2.51 -2.49
N ASP A 247 -12.98 3.18 -1.62
CA ASP A 247 -13.29 3.32 -0.20
C ASP A 247 -14.20 4.56 0.09
N TYR A 248 -14.63 5.31 -0.96
CA TYR A 248 -15.32 6.61 -0.87
C TYR A 248 -16.53 6.60 0.08
N ASP A 249 -17.47 5.66 -0.10
CA ASP A 249 -18.73 5.69 0.65
C ASP A 249 -18.54 5.26 2.10
N GLY A 250 -17.70 4.26 2.36
CA GLY A 250 -17.37 3.84 3.71
C GLY A 250 -16.58 4.89 4.49
N ASP A 251 -15.61 5.55 3.84
CA ASP A 251 -14.85 6.66 4.45
C ASP A 251 -15.76 7.85 4.76
N LEU A 252 -16.67 8.20 3.82
CA LEU A 252 -17.64 9.27 4.01
C LEU A 252 -18.58 8.96 5.19
N ALA A 253 -19.11 7.75 5.26
CA ALA A 253 -19.98 7.29 6.33
C ALA A 253 -19.25 7.19 7.69
N ALA A 254 -17.94 6.94 7.69
CA ALA A 254 -17.09 6.94 8.88
C ALA A 254 -16.60 8.34 9.28
N GLY A 255 -16.92 9.37 8.50
CA GLY A 255 -16.45 10.75 8.73
C GLY A 255 -14.95 10.93 8.50
N ILE A 256 -14.32 10.05 7.70
CA ILE A 256 -12.88 10.09 7.41
C ILE A 256 -12.64 11.04 6.23
N ARG A 257 -11.76 12.01 6.42
CA ARG A 257 -11.40 12.99 5.39
C ARG A 257 -10.22 12.48 4.58
N THR A 258 -10.50 11.76 3.49
CA THR A 258 -9.49 11.32 2.51
C THR A 258 -9.46 12.26 1.30
N SER A 259 -8.50 12.09 0.39
CA SER A 259 -8.47 12.81 -0.88
C SER A 259 -9.73 12.59 -1.72
N ALA A 260 -10.35 11.41 -1.61
CA ALA A 260 -11.59 11.09 -2.31
C ALA A 260 -12.79 11.79 -1.67
N THR A 261 -12.96 11.74 -0.33
CA THR A 261 -14.11 12.32 0.37
C THR A 261 -14.10 13.86 0.41
N LEU A 262 -13.00 14.52 0.00
CA LEU A 262 -12.98 15.96 -0.26
C LEU A 262 -13.71 16.33 -1.56
N CYS A 263 -13.92 15.37 -2.45
CA CYS A 263 -14.65 15.57 -3.70
C CYS A 263 -16.17 15.49 -3.45
N LYS A 264 -16.96 16.20 -4.29
CA LYS A 264 -18.42 16.23 -4.16
C LYS A 264 -19.10 14.89 -4.45
N SER A 265 -18.42 13.98 -5.13
CA SER A 265 -18.96 12.66 -5.50
C SER A 265 -17.82 11.68 -5.80
N ARG A 266 -18.11 10.37 -5.72
CA ARG A 266 -17.19 9.30 -6.15
C ARG A 266 -16.68 9.53 -7.57
N ARG A 267 -17.54 9.94 -8.50
CA ARG A 267 -17.16 10.21 -9.90
C ARG A 267 -16.19 11.38 -10.03
N SER A 268 -16.36 12.45 -9.25
CA SER A 268 -15.41 13.57 -9.25
C SER A 268 -14.07 13.16 -8.62
N ALA A 269 -14.09 12.36 -7.56
CA ALA A 269 -12.89 11.77 -6.98
C ALA A 269 -12.15 10.88 -7.99
N ALA A 270 -12.87 10.04 -8.74
CA ALA A 270 -12.31 9.17 -9.77
C ALA A 270 -11.65 9.98 -10.92
N ARG A 271 -12.29 11.07 -11.36
CA ARG A 271 -11.72 11.96 -12.38
C ARG A 271 -10.42 12.62 -11.90
N LEU A 272 -10.42 13.15 -10.67
CA LEU A 272 -9.23 13.75 -10.07
C LEU A 272 -8.10 12.70 -9.93
N ALA A 273 -8.42 11.52 -9.41
CA ALA A 273 -7.45 10.44 -9.25
C ALA A 273 -6.86 9.97 -10.58
N ALA A 274 -7.69 9.82 -11.62
CA ALA A 274 -7.22 9.46 -12.97
C ALA A 274 -6.30 10.54 -13.55
N ALA A 275 -6.68 11.81 -13.46
CA ALA A 275 -5.87 12.93 -13.96
C ALA A 275 -4.52 13.04 -13.24
N LEU A 276 -4.51 12.98 -11.90
CA LEU A 276 -3.27 13.02 -11.11
C LEU A 276 -2.37 11.82 -11.41
N THR A 277 -2.96 10.64 -11.59
CA THR A 277 -2.20 9.44 -11.94
C THR A 277 -1.54 9.59 -13.30
N VAL A 278 -2.27 10.00 -14.34
CA VAL A 278 -1.69 10.23 -15.68
C VAL A 278 -0.59 11.29 -15.62
N ALA A 279 -0.85 12.42 -14.94
CA ALA A 279 0.14 13.49 -14.77
C ALA A 279 1.42 13.01 -14.06
N SER A 280 1.28 12.13 -13.07
CA SER A 280 2.42 11.58 -12.35
C SER A 280 3.32 10.69 -13.21
N TYR A 281 2.78 9.93 -14.17
CA TYR A 281 3.61 9.20 -15.14
C TYR A 281 4.29 10.14 -16.14
N ALA A 282 3.56 11.16 -16.61
CA ALA A 282 4.10 12.16 -17.52
C ALA A 282 5.23 13.00 -16.91
N SER A 283 5.31 13.07 -15.56
CA SER A 283 6.39 13.79 -14.86
C SER A 283 7.78 13.15 -15.01
N LEU A 284 7.92 12.00 -15.68
CA LEU A 284 9.22 11.50 -16.17
C LEU A 284 9.84 12.45 -17.23
N VAL A 285 9.03 13.17 -18.00
CA VAL A 285 9.52 14.08 -19.04
C VAL A 285 10.43 15.17 -18.46
N PRO A 286 10.01 15.96 -17.46
CA PRO A 286 10.91 16.96 -16.85
C PRO A 286 12.16 16.34 -16.22
N LEU A 287 12.12 15.13 -15.64
CA LEU A 287 13.34 14.50 -15.14
C LEU A 287 14.41 14.34 -16.22
N VAL A 288 13.99 13.94 -17.42
CA VAL A 288 14.91 13.79 -18.55
C VAL A 288 15.27 15.13 -19.15
N ALA A 289 14.31 16.06 -19.29
CA ALA A 289 14.55 17.39 -19.85
C ALA A 289 15.58 18.20 -19.04
N PHE A 290 15.56 18.05 -17.71
CA PHE A 290 16.57 18.66 -16.82
C PHE A 290 17.85 17.82 -16.67
N GLY A 291 18.01 16.74 -17.45
CA GLY A 291 19.19 15.88 -17.41
C GLY A 291 19.32 15.06 -16.11
N LEU A 292 18.26 15.01 -15.28
CA LEU A 292 18.24 14.28 -14.00
C LEU A 292 18.05 12.77 -14.21
N GLU A 293 17.64 12.32 -15.41
CA GLU A 293 17.63 10.93 -15.82
C GLU A 293 18.01 10.76 -17.29
N ARG A 294 18.37 9.51 -17.64
CA ARG A 294 18.78 9.18 -19.03
C ARG A 294 17.56 9.17 -19.95
N PRO A 295 17.67 9.62 -21.21
CA PRO A 295 16.53 9.67 -22.15
C PRO A 295 15.81 8.32 -22.34
N ARG A 296 16.51 7.19 -22.23
CA ARG A 296 15.92 5.86 -22.35
C ARG A 296 14.78 5.58 -21.36
N VAL A 297 14.72 6.25 -20.19
CA VAL A 297 13.61 6.05 -19.25
C VAL A 297 12.27 6.54 -19.80
N LEU A 298 12.28 7.41 -20.83
CA LEU A 298 11.06 7.84 -21.51
C LEU A 298 10.31 6.69 -22.18
N VAL A 299 10.96 5.57 -22.47
CA VAL A 299 10.28 4.34 -22.97
C VAL A 299 9.20 3.89 -21.98
N ALA A 300 9.39 4.14 -20.68
CA ALA A 300 8.38 3.84 -19.68
C ALA A 300 7.08 4.66 -19.82
N LEU A 301 7.08 5.76 -20.61
CA LEU A 301 5.85 6.50 -20.95
C LEU A 301 4.86 5.67 -21.78
N ALA A 302 5.27 4.54 -22.38
CA ALA A 302 4.34 3.59 -22.99
C ALA A 302 3.25 3.12 -22.00
N TRP A 303 3.55 3.12 -20.69
CA TRP A 303 2.57 2.81 -19.64
C TRP A 303 1.46 3.86 -19.50
N LEU A 304 1.59 5.05 -20.11
CA LEU A 304 0.49 6.03 -20.15
C LEU A 304 -0.77 5.46 -20.82
N VAL A 305 -0.61 4.56 -21.80
CA VAL A 305 -1.75 3.94 -22.49
C VAL A 305 -2.59 3.10 -21.52
N PRO A 306 -2.05 2.04 -20.88
CA PRO A 306 -2.85 1.25 -19.92
C PRO A 306 -3.27 2.07 -18.68
N VAL A 307 -2.48 3.02 -18.22
CA VAL A 307 -2.85 3.92 -17.10
C VAL A 307 -4.07 4.75 -17.44
N THR A 308 -4.09 5.39 -18.62
CA THR A 308 -5.23 6.20 -19.07
C THR A 308 -6.47 5.35 -19.25
N ALA A 309 -6.34 4.20 -19.90
CA ALA A 309 -7.45 3.25 -20.07
C ALA A 309 -8.03 2.80 -18.71
N ASN A 310 -7.17 2.48 -17.75
CA ASN A 310 -7.59 2.07 -16.41
C ASN A 310 -8.21 3.24 -15.62
N GLY A 311 -7.69 4.46 -15.77
CA GLY A 311 -8.28 5.67 -15.21
C GLY A 311 -9.70 5.95 -15.75
N LEU A 312 -9.92 5.74 -17.05
CA LEU A 312 -11.24 5.85 -17.65
C LEU A 312 -12.21 4.78 -17.13
N ARG A 313 -11.72 3.54 -16.89
CA ARG A 313 -12.51 2.49 -16.24
C ARG A 313 -12.91 2.88 -14.82
N LEU A 314 -12.01 3.49 -14.03
CA LEU A 314 -12.33 3.99 -12.70
C LEU A 314 -13.43 5.06 -12.72
N VAL A 315 -13.36 6.00 -13.67
CA VAL A 315 -14.37 7.08 -13.81
C VAL A 315 -15.75 6.52 -14.18
N ARG A 316 -15.79 5.36 -14.85
CA ARG A 316 -17.02 4.66 -15.24
C ARG A 316 -17.52 3.67 -14.20
N ALA A 317 -16.71 3.35 -13.20
CA ALA A 317 -17.10 2.42 -12.13
C ALA A 317 -18.13 3.09 -11.20
N GLU A 318 -19.30 2.45 -11.07
CA GLU A 318 -20.44 2.99 -10.32
C GLU A 318 -20.45 2.48 -8.87
N ASP A 319 -19.84 1.34 -8.61
CA ASP A 319 -19.85 0.67 -7.31
C ASP A 319 -18.43 0.36 -6.77
N GLY A 320 -18.37 -0.09 -5.52
CA GLY A 320 -17.13 -0.50 -4.83
C GLY A 320 -16.47 -1.71 -5.49
N PRO A 321 -17.19 -2.82 -5.76
CA PRO A 321 -16.65 -4.01 -6.41
C PRO A 321 -15.98 -3.73 -7.76
N THR A 322 -16.64 -2.98 -8.65
CA THR A 322 -16.07 -2.56 -9.94
C THR A 322 -14.82 -1.69 -9.76
N SER A 323 -14.88 -0.72 -8.83
CA SER A 323 -13.72 0.12 -8.49
C SER A 323 -12.56 -0.70 -7.93
N ASN A 324 -12.83 -1.73 -7.11
CA ASN A 324 -11.82 -2.64 -6.59
C ASN A 324 -11.17 -3.49 -7.71
N ALA A 325 -11.94 -3.93 -8.71
CA ALA A 325 -11.39 -4.63 -9.87
C ALA A 325 -10.42 -3.74 -10.67
N VAL A 326 -10.77 -2.45 -10.85
CA VAL A 326 -9.89 -1.45 -11.48
C VAL A 326 -8.63 -1.22 -10.66
N LEU A 327 -8.74 -1.17 -9.32
CA LEU A 327 -7.58 -1.03 -8.42
C LEU A 327 -6.65 -2.25 -8.50
N ARG A 328 -7.18 -3.47 -8.66
CA ARG A 328 -6.35 -4.67 -8.89
C ARG A 328 -5.56 -4.59 -10.19
N ALA A 329 -6.19 -4.13 -11.28
CA ALA A 329 -5.50 -3.89 -12.55
C ALA A 329 -4.41 -2.80 -12.41
N ASP A 330 -4.69 -1.73 -11.64
CA ASP A 330 -3.72 -0.67 -11.37
C ASP A 330 -2.45 -1.17 -10.68
N MET A 331 -2.56 -2.18 -9.82
CA MET A 331 -1.41 -2.80 -9.17
C MET A 331 -0.48 -3.49 -10.16
N VAL A 332 -1.04 -4.19 -11.17
CA VAL A 332 -0.25 -4.82 -12.25
C VAL A 332 0.44 -3.74 -13.09
N ILE A 333 -0.30 -2.69 -13.47
CA ILE A 333 0.22 -1.56 -14.25
C ILE A 333 1.36 -0.87 -13.49
N SER A 334 1.18 -0.61 -12.20
CA SER A 334 2.17 0.05 -11.35
C SER A 334 3.44 -0.79 -11.18
N SER A 335 3.29 -2.10 -10.96
CA SER A 335 4.41 -3.02 -10.85
C SER A 335 5.18 -3.14 -12.17
N GLY A 336 4.47 -3.24 -13.30
CA GLY A 336 5.06 -3.24 -14.63
C GLY A 336 5.82 -1.97 -14.96
N PHE A 337 5.29 -0.81 -14.56
CA PHE A 337 5.96 0.47 -14.74
C PHE A 337 7.28 0.54 -13.96
N ILE A 338 7.29 0.21 -12.65
CA ILE A 338 8.54 0.22 -11.86
C ILE A 338 9.52 -0.82 -12.40
N ALA A 339 9.06 -2.01 -12.80
CA ALA A 339 9.89 -3.03 -13.42
C ALA A 339 10.57 -2.51 -14.70
N THR A 340 9.80 -1.81 -15.55
CA THR A 340 10.33 -1.17 -16.76
C THR A 340 11.37 -0.11 -16.41
N LEU A 341 11.09 0.78 -15.44
CA LEU A 341 12.06 1.76 -14.98
C LEU A 341 13.35 1.10 -14.46
N LEU A 342 13.23 0.05 -13.65
CA LEU A 342 14.37 -0.70 -13.13
C LEU A 342 15.25 -1.24 -14.25
N LEU A 343 14.65 -1.88 -15.25
CA LEU A 343 15.38 -2.44 -16.40
C LEU A 343 15.99 -1.35 -17.29
N LEU A 344 15.34 -0.19 -17.42
CA LEU A 344 15.87 0.94 -18.18
C LEU A 344 17.00 1.67 -17.43
N VAL A 345 16.92 1.78 -16.10
CA VAL A 345 17.96 2.40 -15.28
C VAL A 345 19.18 1.48 -15.15
N ALA A 346 18.96 0.21 -14.88
CA ALA A 346 20.01 -0.79 -14.65
C ALA A 346 19.68 -2.12 -15.33
N PRO A 347 20.03 -2.31 -16.62
CA PRO A 347 19.82 -3.57 -17.33
C PRO A 347 20.86 -4.62 -16.89
N ARG A 348 20.71 -5.16 -15.71
CA ARG A 348 21.60 -6.15 -15.07
C ARG A 348 20.81 -7.42 -14.75
N LEU A 349 21.51 -8.54 -14.58
CA LEU A 349 20.90 -9.83 -14.23
C LEU A 349 20.13 -9.74 -12.90
N GLU A 350 20.66 -9.01 -11.91
CA GLU A 350 20.00 -8.80 -10.62
C GLU A 350 18.67 -8.06 -10.76
N SER A 351 18.61 -7.08 -11.66
CA SER A 351 17.35 -6.36 -11.97
C SER A 351 16.33 -7.28 -12.61
N VAL A 352 16.76 -8.13 -13.54
CA VAL A 352 15.89 -9.13 -14.15
C VAL A 352 15.40 -10.13 -13.11
N ALA A 353 16.26 -10.63 -12.23
CA ALA A 353 15.89 -11.54 -11.15
C ALA A 353 14.85 -10.92 -10.22
N MET A 354 14.99 -9.64 -9.85
CA MET A 354 14.02 -8.93 -9.02
C MET A 354 12.67 -8.72 -9.73
N VAL A 355 12.69 -8.47 -11.05
CA VAL A 355 11.45 -8.38 -11.85
C VAL A 355 10.76 -9.74 -11.91
N VAL A 356 11.50 -10.82 -12.14
CA VAL A 356 10.95 -12.19 -12.15
C VAL A 356 10.38 -12.55 -10.78
N LEU A 357 11.08 -12.26 -9.69
CA LEU A 357 10.59 -12.47 -8.33
C LEU A 357 9.30 -11.66 -8.08
N GLY A 358 9.28 -10.37 -8.44
CA GLY A 358 8.10 -9.53 -8.32
C GLY A 358 6.91 -10.08 -9.12
N ALA A 359 7.14 -10.52 -10.36
CA ALA A 359 6.13 -11.16 -11.19
C ALA A 359 5.62 -12.48 -10.57
N ALA A 360 6.51 -13.32 -10.06
CA ALA A 360 6.14 -14.56 -9.37
C ALA A 360 5.27 -14.30 -8.14
N ILE A 361 5.59 -13.30 -7.33
CA ILE A 361 4.76 -12.90 -6.18
C ILE A 361 3.40 -12.35 -6.65
N LEU A 362 3.38 -11.47 -7.65
CA LEU A 362 2.17 -10.82 -8.16
C LEU A 362 1.19 -11.84 -8.73
N PHE A 363 1.64 -12.64 -9.70
CA PHE A 363 0.79 -13.63 -10.38
C PHE A 363 0.56 -14.88 -9.53
N GLY A 364 1.54 -15.31 -8.74
CA GLY A 364 1.37 -16.38 -7.75
C GLY A 364 0.33 -16.05 -6.69
N SER A 365 0.28 -14.79 -6.23
CA SER A 365 -0.76 -14.33 -5.30
C SER A 365 -2.16 -14.39 -5.93
N ASP A 366 -2.28 -14.08 -7.22
CA ASP A 366 -3.56 -14.18 -7.94
C ASP A 366 -3.97 -15.64 -8.18
N LEU A 367 -3.02 -16.49 -8.57
CA LEU A 367 -3.25 -17.92 -8.80
C LEU A 367 -3.68 -18.65 -7.53
N LEU A 368 -3.05 -18.32 -6.40
CA LEU A 368 -3.32 -18.93 -5.10
C LEU A 368 -4.43 -18.21 -4.32
N GLU A 369 -5.05 -17.20 -4.91
CA GLU A 369 -6.13 -16.41 -4.30
C GLU A 369 -5.72 -15.76 -2.95
N LEU A 370 -4.54 -15.20 -2.89
CA LEU A 370 -3.96 -14.62 -1.68
C LEU A 370 -4.20 -13.09 -1.55
N ASP A 371 -5.34 -12.60 -2.03
CA ASP A 371 -5.74 -11.18 -1.89
C ASP A 371 -7.08 -11.04 -1.17
N SER A 372 -7.04 -10.49 0.03
CA SER A 372 -8.23 -10.28 0.86
C SER A 372 -9.28 -9.33 0.23
N ARG A 373 -8.92 -8.52 -0.77
CA ARG A 373 -9.89 -7.69 -1.50
C ARG A 373 -10.70 -8.51 -2.52
N ARG A 374 -10.17 -9.60 -3.04
CA ARG A 374 -10.89 -10.45 -4.01
C ARG A 374 -12.07 -11.15 -3.35
N ASP A 375 -11.87 -11.69 -2.15
CA ASP A 375 -12.94 -12.37 -1.40
C ASP A 375 -13.97 -11.39 -0.83
N ALA A 376 -13.58 -10.14 -0.60
CA ALA A 376 -14.47 -9.09 -0.13
C ALA A 376 -15.47 -8.63 -1.22
N ASP A 377 -15.09 -8.76 -2.50
CA ASP A 377 -15.99 -8.45 -3.64
C ASP A 377 -16.99 -9.59 -3.91
N ALA A 378 -16.71 -10.82 -3.48
CA ALA A 378 -17.69 -11.87 -3.46
C ALA A 378 -18.78 -11.43 -2.48
N ARG A 379 -20.00 -11.19 -2.99
CA ARG A 379 -21.18 -10.92 -2.17
C ARG A 379 -21.33 -12.07 -1.17
N GLY A 380 -20.60 -11.98 -0.06
CA GLY A 380 -20.84 -12.82 1.10
C GLY A 380 -22.24 -12.52 1.61
N PRO A 381 -22.79 -13.33 2.51
CA PRO A 381 -24.14 -13.14 3.05
C PRO A 381 -24.33 -11.80 3.80
N PHE A 382 -23.46 -10.86 3.63
CA PHE A 382 -23.38 -9.55 4.29
C PHE A 382 -23.54 -8.42 3.26
N ALA A 383 -24.74 -8.32 2.65
CA ALA A 383 -25.05 -7.18 1.81
C ALA A 383 -25.11 -5.87 2.65
N PRO A 384 -24.65 -4.72 2.12
CA PRO A 384 -24.57 -3.46 2.88
C PRO A 384 -25.90 -2.78 3.17
N ASP A 385 -27.04 -3.31 2.74
CA ASP A 385 -28.34 -2.64 2.76
C ASP A 385 -29.16 -2.81 4.05
N SER A 386 -28.65 -3.53 5.05
CA SER A 386 -29.33 -3.56 6.35
C SER A 386 -29.09 -2.25 7.10
N GLY A 387 -30.12 -1.44 7.28
CA GLY A 387 -30.14 -0.11 7.86
C GLY A 387 -29.70 0.03 9.34
N VAL A 388 -28.77 -0.79 9.79
CA VAL A 388 -28.14 -0.68 11.09
C VAL A 388 -27.15 0.49 11.07
N GLN A 389 -27.58 1.65 11.56
CA GLN A 389 -26.70 2.79 11.86
C GLN A 389 -25.75 2.41 13.00
N LEU A 390 -24.59 1.86 12.66
CA LEU A 390 -23.49 1.71 13.62
C LEU A 390 -23.04 3.12 14.01
N ARG A 391 -23.23 3.52 15.27
CA ARG A 391 -22.67 4.77 15.79
C ARG A 391 -21.14 4.73 15.69
N PRO A 392 -20.49 5.81 15.20
CA PRO A 392 -19.04 5.88 15.21
C PRO A 392 -18.53 5.74 16.64
N PRO A 393 -17.35 5.16 16.85
CA PRO A 393 -16.75 5.11 18.19
C PRO A 393 -16.58 6.53 18.76
N PRO A 394 -16.76 6.73 20.06
CA PRO A 394 -16.58 8.03 20.68
C PRO A 394 -15.19 8.59 20.34
N ARG A 395 -15.15 9.87 19.97
CA ARG A 395 -13.91 10.59 19.71
C ARG A 395 -13.14 10.65 21.02
N GLY A 396 -12.17 9.77 21.24
CA GLY A 396 -11.34 9.83 22.45
C GLY A 396 -10.96 8.48 23.07
N MET A 397 -10.78 7.38 22.31
CA MET A 397 -10.06 6.20 22.77
C MET A 397 -8.85 5.94 21.89
#